data_de2563448f06d3d8ad8bb6c693f89873
#
_entry.id   de2563448f06d3d8ad8bb6c693f89873
#
_cell.length_a   1.000
_cell.length_b   1.000
_cell.length_c   1.000
_cell.angle_alpha   90.00
_cell.angle_beta   90.00
_cell.angle_gamma   90.00
#
_symmetry.space_group_name_H-M   'P 1'
#
loop_
_entity.id
_entity.type
_entity.pdbx_description
1 polymer ?
#
loop_
_entity_poly.entity_id
_entity_poly.type
_entity_poly.pdbx_seq_one_letter_code
_entity_poly.pdbx_strand_id
1 'polypeptide(L)'
;KIYGEDVKTQALKNINVEIKKESFCAIIGQSGSGKSTLLNMIGALDKPSSGYIEIDGVRTNTMSRNELSNLRNRKIGFIFQFHYLLPEFSVIENVLMPNKIGYKKLSNEVLSFADELLDEVELSNRKNDNIKKLSGGQQQRVAIVRALLNRPKIILADEPTGNLDSKNTEVIYKLMRKFNKKFGITFVIVTHDENIAQMTDRIIEIKDGKINMDVNVNKYVA
;
A
#
# COMPACT_ATOMS: atom_id res chain seq x y z
N LYS A 1 8.86 5.85 -17.53
CA LYS A 1 7.74 6.79 -17.42
C LYS A 1 8.23 8.20 -17.65
N ILE A 2 7.58 8.88 -18.56
CA ILE A 2 7.87 10.27 -18.93
C ILE A 2 6.62 11.09 -18.65
N TYR A 3 6.78 12.26 -18.03
CA TYR A 3 5.74 13.25 -17.80
C TYR A 3 6.01 14.53 -18.59
N GLY A 4 4.97 15.34 -18.81
CA GLY A 4 5.02 16.62 -19.49
C GLY A 4 4.86 16.51 -21.01
N GLU A 5 4.19 17.50 -21.59
CA GLU A 5 4.01 17.64 -23.05
C GLU A 5 5.13 18.51 -23.64
N ASP A 6 5.33 19.71 -23.12
CA ASP A 6 6.35 20.67 -23.61
C ASP A 6 7.73 20.38 -22.98
N VAL A 7 7.79 20.24 -21.66
CA VAL A 7 9.03 19.89 -20.94
C VAL A 7 8.94 18.46 -20.43
N LYS A 8 9.64 17.55 -21.10
CA LYS A 8 9.62 16.12 -20.79
C LYS A 8 10.54 15.80 -19.61
N THR A 9 9.97 15.28 -18.53
CA THR A 9 10.71 14.77 -17.37
C THR A 9 10.61 13.25 -17.34
N GLN A 10 11.74 12.56 -17.46
CA GLN A 10 11.78 11.10 -17.36
C GLN A 10 11.93 10.68 -15.91
N ALA A 11 10.80 10.38 -15.25
CA ALA A 11 10.73 10.01 -13.86
C ALA A 11 11.21 8.57 -13.58
N LEU A 12 11.00 7.64 -14.53
CA LEU A 12 11.50 6.26 -14.44
C LEU A 12 12.19 5.86 -15.74
N LYS A 13 13.34 5.16 -15.62
CA LYS A 13 14.24 4.83 -16.74
C LYS A 13 14.60 3.35 -16.66
N ASN A 14 14.10 2.55 -17.61
CA ASN A 14 14.45 1.14 -17.76
C ASN A 14 14.35 0.35 -16.45
N ILE A 15 13.22 0.49 -15.74
CA ILE A 15 12.94 -0.28 -14.53
C ILE A 15 12.56 -1.70 -14.94
N ASN A 16 13.32 -2.68 -14.45
CA ASN A 16 13.00 -4.10 -14.54
C ASN A 16 13.07 -4.67 -13.13
N VAL A 17 11.93 -5.04 -12.58
CA VAL A 17 11.83 -5.58 -11.22
C VAL A 17 10.68 -6.57 -11.15
N GLU A 18 10.92 -7.67 -10.47
CA GLU A 18 9.90 -8.65 -10.11
C GLU A 18 9.72 -8.64 -8.59
N ILE A 19 8.47 -8.54 -8.15
CA ILE A 19 8.10 -8.62 -6.73
C ILE A 19 7.39 -9.94 -6.51
N LYS A 20 7.99 -10.81 -5.71
CA LYS A 20 7.45 -12.15 -5.41
C LYS A 20 6.19 -12.06 -4.56
N LYS A 21 5.28 -13.00 -4.75
CA LYS A 21 4.09 -13.15 -3.89
C LYS A 21 4.51 -13.32 -2.43
N GLU A 22 3.68 -12.78 -1.54
CA GLU A 22 3.84 -12.86 -0.08
C GLU A 22 5.10 -12.18 0.48
N SER A 23 5.89 -11.52 -0.39
CA SER A 23 7.07 -10.77 0.05
C SER A 23 6.69 -9.49 0.82
N PHE A 24 7.61 -9.04 1.65
CA PHE A 24 7.50 -7.78 2.38
C PHE A 24 8.74 -6.96 2.03
N CYS A 25 8.60 -6.01 1.08
CA CYS A 25 9.73 -5.29 0.52
C CYS A 25 9.60 -3.77 0.69
N ALA A 26 10.75 -3.12 0.83
CA ALA A 26 10.87 -1.67 0.85
C ALA A 26 11.40 -1.14 -0.48
N ILE A 27 10.88 0.01 -0.89
CA ILE A 27 11.44 0.85 -1.94
C ILE A 27 11.97 2.11 -1.27
N ILE A 28 13.28 2.34 -1.34
CA ILE A 28 13.94 3.49 -0.75
C ILE A 28 14.56 4.40 -1.80
N GLY A 29 15.03 5.58 -1.39
CA GLY A 29 15.72 6.54 -2.22
C GLY A 29 15.39 7.98 -1.82
N GLN A 30 16.13 8.94 -2.34
CA GLN A 30 15.95 10.37 -2.06
C GLN A 30 14.60 10.90 -2.56
N SER A 31 14.16 12.05 -2.05
CA SER A 31 13.01 12.76 -2.61
C SER A 31 13.21 13.03 -4.09
N GLY A 32 12.17 12.84 -4.90
CA GLY A 32 12.24 13.01 -6.36
C GLY A 32 12.90 11.86 -7.13
N SER A 33 13.40 10.80 -6.48
CA SER A 33 14.08 9.69 -7.18
C SER A 33 13.16 8.82 -8.05
N GLY A 34 11.83 8.92 -7.88
CA GLY A 34 10.86 8.15 -8.67
C GLY A 34 10.07 7.08 -7.88
N LYS A 35 10.24 6.99 -6.54
CA LYS A 35 9.56 5.98 -5.70
C LYS A 35 8.05 5.98 -5.83
N SER A 36 7.40 7.12 -5.56
CA SER A 36 5.93 7.24 -5.65
C SER A 36 5.46 7.07 -7.10
N THR A 37 6.27 7.46 -8.10
CA THR A 37 5.98 7.16 -9.50
C THR A 37 5.96 5.65 -9.73
N LEU A 38 6.96 4.92 -9.25
CA LEU A 38 6.97 3.45 -9.38
C LEU A 38 5.79 2.82 -8.65
N LEU A 39 5.48 3.28 -7.44
CA LEU A 39 4.33 2.81 -6.67
C LEU A 39 3.01 3.02 -7.44
N ASN A 40 2.83 4.20 -8.07
CA ASN A 40 1.66 4.52 -8.89
C ASN A 40 1.56 3.62 -10.14
N MET A 41 2.71 3.26 -10.74
CA MET A 41 2.74 2.29 -11.86
C MET A 41 2.29 0.91 -11.37
N ILE A 42 2.89 0.37 -10.28
CA ILE A 42 2.52 -0.92 -9.70
C ILE A 42 1.05 -0.92 -9.28
N GLY A 43 0.58 0.20 -8.72
CA GLY A 43 -0.82 0.39 -8.30
C GLY A 43 -1.83 0.57 -9.44
N ALA A 44 -1.40 0.56 -10.69
CA ALA A 44 -2.23 0.85 -11.86
C ALA A 44 -3.02 2.17 -11.71
N LEU A 45 -2.45 3.15 -10.97
CA LEU A 45 -2.98 4.51 -10.85
C LEU A 45 -2.57 5.37 -12.05
N ASP A 46 -1.45 5.02 -12.68
CA ASP A 46 -0.97 5.64 -13.90
C ASP A 46 -0.43 4.55 -14.86
N LYS A 47 -0.22 4.90 -16.13
CA LYS A 47 0.28 3.99 -17.16
C LYS A 47 1.75 4.26 -17.49
N PRO A 48 2.58 3.23 -17.73
CA PRO A 48 3.93 3.44 -18.22
C PRO A 48 3.90 4.09 -19.61
N SER A 49 4.90 4.94 -19.91
CA SER A 49 5.07 5.54 -21.26
C SER A 49 5.59 4.51 -22.26
N SER A 50 6.34 3.51 -21.79
CA SER A 50 6.78 2.34 -22.56
C SER A 50 6.98 1.15 -21.63
N GLY A 51 7.04 -0.06 -22.18
CA GLY A 51 7.07 -1.29 -21.39
C GLY A 51 5.70 -1.70 -20.87
N TYR A 52 5.67 -2.52 -19.82
CA TYR A 52 4.43 -3.02 -19.25
C TYR A 52 4.56 -3.28 -17.74
N ILE A 53 3.41 -3.40 -17.10
CA ILE A 53 3.28 -3.87 -15.72
C ILE A 53 2.39 -5.10 -15.74
N GLU A 54 2.83 -6.13 -15.05
CA GLU A 54 2.10 -7.37 -14.90
C GLU A 54 1.76 -7.60 -13.42
N ILE A 55 0.50 -7.85 -13.11
CA ILE A 55 0.01 -8.13 -11.77
C ILE A 55 -0.73 -9.45 -11.80
N ASP A 56 -0.23 -10.44 -11.06
CA ASP A 56 -0.81 -11.77 -10.96
C ASP A 56 -1.01 -12.43 -12.35
N GLY A 57 0.00 -12.30 -13.24
CA GLY A 57 0.01 -12.85 -14.59
C GLY A 57 -0.76 -12.03 -15.64
N VAL A 58 -1.32 -10.86 -15.27
CA VAL A 58 -2.13 -10.05 -16.19
C VAL A 58 -1.45 -8.70 -16.45
N ARG A 59 -1.25 -8.37 -17.73
CA ARG A 59 -0.66 -7.09 -18.15
C ARG A 59 -1.67 -5.97 -18.08
N THR A 60 -1.32 -4.91 -17.33
CA THR A 60 -2.23 -3.77 -17.10
C THR A 60 -2.33 -2.80 -18.27
N ASN A 61 -1.35 -2.77 -19.18
CA ASN A 61 -1.32 -1.84 -20.32
C ASN A 61 -2.40 -2.13 -21.38
N THR A 62 -2.91 -3.36 -21.43
CA THR A 62 -3.98 -3.78 -22.34
C THR A 62 -5.39 -3.59 -21.76
N MET A 63 -5.48 -3.25 -20.47
CA MET A 63 -6.75 -3.10 -19.75
C MET A 63 -7.44 -1.78 -20.05
N SER A 64 -8.77 -1.82 -20.16
CA SER A 64 -9.65 -0.66 -20.14
C SER A 64 -9.66 0.03 -18.78
N ARG A 65 -10.22 1.25 -18.72
CA ARG A 65 -10.37 1.99 -17.45
C ARG A 65 -11.20 1.22 -16.41
N ASN A 66 -12.26 0.53 -16.84
CA ASN A 66 -13.13 -0.25 -15.96
C ASN A 66 -12.40 -1.49 -15.42
N GLU A 67 -11.63 -2.19 -16.26
CA GLU A 67 -10.83 -3.34 -15.84
C GLU A 67 -9.73 -2.92 -14.85
N LEU A 68 -9.04 -1.79 -15.08
CA LEU A 68 -8.07 -1.24 -14.14
C LEU A 68 -8.73 -0.84 -12.80
N SER A 69 -9.93 -0.26 -12.84
CA SER A 69 -10.67 0.06 -11.62
C SER A 69 -11.04 -1.18 -10.82
N ASN A 70 -11.52 -2.23 -11.50
CA ASN A 70 -11.82 -3.53 -10.88
C ASN A 70 -10.56 -4.21 -10.34
N LEU A 71 -9.44 -4.16 -11.07
CA LEU A 71 -8.15 -4.68 -10.62
C LEU A 71 -7.71 -4.00 -9.31
N ARG A 72 -7.72 -2.66 -9.27
CA ARG A 72 -7.39 -1.90 -8.06
C ARG A 72 -8.30 -2.29 -6.90
N ASN A 73 -9.60 -2.29 -7.10
CA ASN A 73 -10.55 -2.57 -6.02
C ASN A 73 -10.40 -3.98 -5.44
N ARG A 74 -10.10 -4.98 -6.30
CA ARG A 74 -10.07 -6.40 -5.90
C ARG A 74 -8.70 -6.95 -5.55
N LYS A 75 -7.63 -6.40 -6.11
CA LYS A 75 -6.28 -6.99 -6.02
C LYS A 75 -5.29 -6.11 -5.29
N ILE A 76 -5.57 -4.79 -5.16
CA ILE A 76 -4.61 -3.82 -4.63
C ILE A 76 -5.24 -3.06 -3.46
N GLY A 77 -4.55 -3.06 -2.32
CA GLY A 77 -4.84 -2.16 -1.21
C GLY A 77 -3.84 -1.01 -1.19
N PHE A 78 -4.29 0.18 -0.80
CA PHE A 78 -3.44 1.36 -0.69
C PHE A 78 -3.41 1.89 0.74
N ILE A 79 -2.21 2.20 1.22
CA ILE A 79 -1.96 2.90 2.48
C ILE A 79 -1.13 4.14 2.16
N PHE A 80 -1.56 5.31 2.62
CA PHE A 80 -0.91 6.59 2.35
C PHE A 80 -0.49 7.27 3.64
N GLN A 81 0.46 8.18 3.54
CA GLN A 81 0.95 9.00 4.64
C GLN A 81 -0.17 9.83 5.30
N PHE A 82 -1.07 10.43 4.50
CA PHE A 82 -2.19 11.25 4.98
C PHE A 82 -3.48 10.47 5.21
N HIS A 83 -3.43 9.14 5.30
CA HIS A 83 -4.54 8.21 5.55
C HIS A 83 -5.70 8.29 4.54
N TYR A 84 -6.07 9.47 4.05
CA TYR A 84 -7.24 9.75 3.18
C TYR A 84 -8.53 9.10 3.70
N LEU A 85 -8.75 9.22 5.02
CA LEU A 85 -10.01 8.84 5.63
C LEU A 85 -11.04 9.93 5.43
N LEU A 86 -12.28 9.54 5.26
CA LEU A 86 -13.40 10.46 5.07
C LEU A 86 -13.88 10.95 6.44
N PRO A 87 -13.70 12.23 6.78
CA PRO A 87 -13.92 12.74 8.14
C PRO A 87 -15.40 12.84 8.52
N GLU A 88 -16.32 12.74 7.54
CA GLU A 88 -17.78 12.74 7.75
C GLU A 88 -18.29 11.35 8.16
N PHE A 89 -17.48 10.31 7.96
CA PHE A 89 -17.85 8.91 8.21
C PHE A 89 -17.23 8.39 9.50
N SER A 90 -17.89 7.38 10.09
CA SER A 90 -17.36 6.61 11.20
C SER A 90 -16.18 5.71 10.78
N VAL A 91 -15.52 5.09 11.76
CA VAL A 91 -14.45 4.10 11.53
C VAL A 91 -14.94 2.97 10.63
N ILE A 92 -16.05 2.33 10.98
CA ILE A 92 -16.57 1.19 10.21
C ILE A 92 -16.99 1.59 8.79
N GLU A 93 -17.56 2.78 8.62
CA GLU A 93 -17.94 3.25 7.29
C GLU A 93 -16.73 3.51 6.40
N ASN A 94 -15.64 4.08 6.95
CA ASN A 94 -14.37 4.20 6.22
C ASN A 94 -13.79 2.83 5.82
N VAL A 95 -13.81 1.87 6.73
CA VAL A 95 -13.34 0.51 6.48
C VAL A 95 -14.14 -0.14 5.35
N LEU A 96 -15.46 -0.02 5.37
CA LEU A 96 -16.35 -0.65 4.40
C LEU A 96 -16.38 0.03 3.02
N MET A 97 -15.81 1.22 2.87
CA MET A 97 -15.88 2.02 1.65
C MET A 97 -15.39 1.30 0.39
N PRO A 98 -14.22 0.61 0.36
CA PRO A 98 -13.76 -0.10 -0.83
C PRO A 98 -14.74 -1.18 -1.29
N ASN A 99 -15.39 -1.86 -0.34
CA ASN A 99 -16.38 -2.88 -0.66
C ASN A 99 -17.67 -2.25 -1.22
N LYS A 100 -18.17 -1.18 -0.60
CA LYS A 100 -19.37 -0.45 -1.08
C LYS A 100 -19.18 0.10 -2.52
N ILE A 101 -17.97 0.55 -2.87
CA ILE A 101 -17.65 1.02 -4.23
C ILE A 101 -17.61 -0.14 -5.23
N GLY A 102 -17.01 -1.26 -4.86
CA GLY A 102 -16.77 -2.39 -5.77
C GLY A 102 -17.93 -3.39 -5.88
N TYR A 103 -18.83 -3.40 -4.91
CA TYR A 103 -19.90 -4.41 -4.81
C TYR A 103 -21.24 -3.76 -4.44
N LYS A 104 -22.32 -4.24 -5.06
CA LYS A 104 -23.66 -3.66 -4.84
C LYS A 104 -24.24 -3.91 -3.45
N LYS A 105 -23.78 -4.94 -2.74
CA LYS A 105 -24.35 -5.35 -1.44
C LYS A 105 -23.24 -5.82 -0.49
N LEU A 106 -23.29 -5.34 0.74
CA LEU A 106 -22.46 -5.84 1.84
C LEU A 106 -23.01 -7.21 2.30
N SER A 107 -22.16 -8.23 2.30
CA SER A 107 -22.50 -9.53 2.87
C SER A 107 -22.16 -9.57 4.37
N ASN A 108 -22.81 -10.49 5.09
CA ASN A 108 -22.48 -10.73 6.51
C ASN A 108 -21.01 -11.17 6.68
N GLU A 109 -20.45 -11.89 5.71
CA GLU A 109 -19.03 -12.28 5.71
C GLU A 109 -18.10 -11.05 5.71
N VAL A 110 -18.41 -10.04 4.87
CA VAL A 110 -17.61 -8.80 4.81
C VAL A 110 -17.71 -8.02 6.13
N LEU A 111 -18.89 -7.96 6.73
CA LEU A 111 -19.10 -7.29 8.01
C LEU A 111 -18.34 -7.99 9.14
N SER A 112 -18.44 -9.32 9.21
CA SER A 112 -17.70 -10.13 10.19
C SER A 112 -16.19 -9.98 10.02
N PHE A 113 -15.69 -9.97 8.77
CA PHE A 113 -14.26 -9.77 8.50
C PHE A 113 -13.79 -8.35 8.85
N ALA A 114 -14.64 -7.33 8.63
CA ALA A 114 -14.32 -5.98 9.08
C ALA A 114 -14.21 -5.88 10.60
N ASP A 115 -15.11 -6.55 11.34
CA ASP A 115 -15.05 -6.62 12.80
C ASP A 115 -13.80 -7.37 13.28
N GLU A 116 -13.44 -8.51 12.65
CA GLU A 116 -12.17 -9.23 12.93
C GLU A 116 -10.95 -8.32 12.74
N LEU A 117 -10.88 -7.62 11.61
CA LEU A 117 -9.76 -6.72 11.33
C LEU A 117 -9.68 -5.56 12.32
N LEU A 118 -10.81 -4.99 12.73
CA LEU A 118 -10.85 -3.93 13.74
C LEU A 118 -10.41 -4.43 15.11
N ASP A 119 -10.71 -5.68 15.47
CA ASP A 119 -10.23 -6.31 16.69
C ASP A 119 -8.71 -6.49 16.67
N GLU A 120 -8.16 -6.99 15.57
CA GLU A 120 -6.72 -7.15 15.36
C GLU A 120 -5.90 -5.85 15.51
N VAL A 121 -6.53 -4.70 15.32
CA VAL A 121 -5.92 -3.37 15.48
C VAL A 121 -6.38 -2.64 16.73
N GLU A 122 -7.09 -3.32 17.65
CA GLU A 122 -7.58 -2.78 18.92
C GLU A 122 -8.54 -1.57 18.78
N LEU A 123 -9.41 -1.61 17.77
CA LEU A 123 -10.37 -0.53 17.48
C LEU A 123 -11.84 -0.99 17.47
N SER A 124 -12.15 -2.21 17.93
CA SER A 124 -13.52 -2.77 17.95
C SER A 124 -14.50 -1.88 18.73
N ASN A 125 -14.07 -1.37 19.88
CA ASN A 125 -14.86 -0.49 20.74
C ASN A 125 -15.02 0.93 20.19
N ARG A 126 -14.27 1.29 19.14
CA ARG A 126 -14.28 2.60 18.48
C ARG A 126 -14.91 2.57 17.09
N LYS A 127 -15.46 1.42 16.66
CA LYS A 127 -15.93 1.23 15.27
C LYS A 127 -17.00 2.24 14.82
N ASN A 128 -17.81 2.72 15.74
CA ASN A 128 -18.87 3.70 15.45
C ASN A 128 -18.44 5.16 15.70
N ASP A 129 -17.22 5.38 16.17
CA ASP A 129 -16.69 6.71 16.39
C ASP A 129 -16.42 7.45 15.08
N ASN A 130 -16.56 8.78 15.12
CA ASN A 130 -16.10 9.61 14.02
C ASN A 130 -14.57 9.62 13.97
N ILE A 131 -14.02 9.56 12.76
CA ILE A 131 -12.56 9.52 12.49
C ILE A 131 -11.81 10.68 13.18
N LYS A 132 -12.41 11.86 13.28
CA LYS A 132 -11.80 13.03 13.94
C LYS A 132 -11.49 12.85 15.42
N LYS A 133 -12.12 11.87 16.07
CA LYS A 133 -11.87 11.52 17.48
C LYS A 133 -10.67 10.60 17.69
N LEU A 134 -10.05 10.10 16.61
CA LEU A 134 -8.94 9.15 16.65
C LEU A 134 -7.60 9.89 16.58
N SER A 135 -6.59 9.37 17.31
CA SER A 135 -5.20 9.81 17.13
C SER A 135 -4.66 9.43 15.75
N GLY A 136 -3.57 10.07 15.29
CA GLY A 136 -2.95 9.77 14.01
C GLY A 136 -2.59 8.28 13.83
N GLY A 137 -2.02 7.64 14.86
CA GLY A 137 -1.73 6.22 14.84
C GLY A 137 -2.98 5.33 14.76
N GLN A 138 -4.07 5.72 15.41
CA GLN A 138 -5.37 5.04 15.28
C GLN A 138 -5.96 5.22 13.89
N GLN A 139 -5.88 6.42 13.32
CA GLN A 139 -6.31 6.68 11.94
C GLN A 139 -5.52 5.84 10.94
N GLN A 140 -4.20 5.68 11.15
CA GLN A 140 -3.37 4.81 10.31
C GLN A 140 -3.79 3.34 10.42
N ARG A 141 -4.12 2.86 11.62
CA ARG A 141 -4.68 1.50 11.78
C ARG A 141 -5.99 1.33 11.01
N VAL A 142 -6.89 2.31 11.03
CA VAL A 142 -8.11 2.29 10.20
C VAL A 142 -7.79 2.25 8.71
N ALA A 143 -6.81 3.02 8.24
CA ALA A 143 -6.39 3.01 6.83
C ALA A 143 -5.84 1.65 6.40
N ILE A 144 -5.09 0.97 7.29
CA ILE A 144 -4.59 -0.40 7.06
C ILE A 144 -5.77 -1.38 6.95
N VAL A 145 -6.71 -1.34 7.90
CA VAL A 145 -7.90 -2.22 7.88
C VAL A 145 -8.72 -1.99 6.61
N ARG A 146 -8.93 -0.72 6.22
CA ARG A 146 -9.60 -0.37 4.96
C ARG A 146 -8.90 -0.97 3.75
N ALA A 147 -7.57 -0.94 3.70
CA ALA A 147 -6.80 -1.49 2.60
C ALA A 147 -6.89 -3.03 2.51
N LEU A 148 -7.11 -3.71 3.65
CA LEU A 148 -7.21 -5.17 3.74
C LEU A 148 -8.60 -5.73 3.45
N LEU A 149 -9.65 -4.92 3.57
CA LEU A 149 -11.03 -5.40 3.60
C LEU A 149 -11.41 -6.28 2.40
N ASN A 150 -11.00 -5.90 1.20
CA ASN A 150 -11.30 -6.66 -0.01
C ASN A 150 -10.33 -7.83 -0.26
N ARG A 151 -9.52 -8.24 0.74
CA ARG A 151 -8.54 -9.34 0.66
C ARG A 151 -7.62 -9.19 -0.56
N PRO A 152 -6.90 -8.07 -0.68
CA PRO A 152 -6.05 -7.81 -1.83
C PRO A 152 -4.90 -8.80 -1.93
N LYS A 153 -4.26 -8.91 -3.10
CA LYS A 153 -3.04 -9.69 -3.30
C LYS A 153 -1.78 -8.89 -2.96
N ILE A 154 -1.88 -7.57 -3.07
CA ILE A 154 -0.77 -6.65 -2.80
C ILE A 154 -1.28 -5.42 -2.05
N ILE A 155 -0.52 -4.99 -1.05
CA ILE A 155 -0.66 -3.70 -0.38
C ILE A 155 0.50 -2.80 -0.82
N LEU A 156 0.15 -1.62 -1.29
CA LEU A 156 1.08 -0.55 -1.65
C LEU A 156 1.00 0.54 -0.59
N ALA A 157 2.10 0.79 0.10
CA ALA A 157 2.17 1.77 1.17
C ALA A 157 3.15 2.89 0.80
N ASP A 158 2.66 4.11 0.68
CA ASP A 158 3.47 5.30 0.40
C ASP A 158 3.69 6.09 1.69
N GLU A 159 4.91 6.02 2.24
CA GLU A 159 5.33 6.68 3.49
C GLU A 159 4.32 6.43 4.64
N PRO A 160 3.94 5.17 4.96
CA PRO A 160 2.77 4.88 5.81
C PRO A 160 2.89 5.37 7.25
N THR A 161 4.06 5.85 7.66
CA THR A 161 4.35 6.33 9.01
C THR A 161 4.97 7.72 9.05
N GLY A 162 5.03 8.42 7.92
CA GLY A 162 5.71 9.70 7.80
C GLY A 162 5.16 10.83 8.70
N ASN A 163 3.95 10.66 9.27
CA ASN A 163 3.32 11.61 10.21
C ASN A 163 3.21 11.05 11.62
N LEU A 164 3.90 9.95 11.95
CA LEU A 164 3.85 9.30 13.25
C LEU A 164 5.17 9.46 14.01
N ASP A 165 5.09 9.42 15.35
CA ASP A 165 6.28 9.29 16.17
C ASP A 165 6.93 7.90 16.04
N SER A 166 8.15 7.75 16.50
CA SER A 166 8.94 6.53 16.36
C SER A 166 8.28 5.29 17.01
N LYS A 167 7.59 5.48 18.14
CA LYS A 167 6.89 4.38 18.83
C LYS A 167 5.70 3.88 18.01
N ASN A 168 4.87 4.78 17.48
CA ASN A 168 3.75 4.42 16.63
C ASN A 168 4.22 3.86 15.29
N THR A 169 5.33 4.38 14.75
CA THR A 169 5.98 3.85 13.53
C THR A 169 6.27 2.36 13.67
N GLU A 170 6.97 1.95 14.73
CA GLU A 170 7.31 0.54 14.96
C GLU A 170 6.06 -0.35 15.09
N VAL A 171 5.03 0.14 15.82
CA VAL A 171 3.75 -0.57 15.97
C VAL A 171 3.08 -0.81 14.61
N ILE A 172 3.01 0.21 13.76
CA ILE A 172 2.40 0.11 12.42
C ILE A 172 3.16 -0.89 11.54
N TYR A 173 4.49 -0.88 11.55
CA TYR A 173 5.27 -1.85 10.77
C TYR A 173 5.10 -3.29 11.27
N LYS A 174 5.11 -3.52 12.59
CA LYS A 174 4.82 -4.83 13.18
C LYS A 174 3.42 -5.33 12.78
N LEU A 175 2.45 -4.42 12.76
CA LEU A 175 1.08 -4.72 12.34
C LEU A 175 1.02 -5.12 10.86
N MET A 176 1.64 -4.35 9.97
CA MET A 176 1.72 -4.69 8.54
C MET A 176 2.41 -6.03 8.33
N ARG A 177 3.52 -6.30 9.03
CA ARG A 177 4.22 -7.59 8.97
C ARG A 177 3.34 -8.74 9.49
N LYS A 178 2.58 -8.54 10.57
CA LYS A 178 1.60 -9.51 11.08
C LYS A 178 0.59 -9.87 9.99
N PHE A 179 0.03 -8.88 9.31
CA PHE A 179 -0.94 -9.11 8.24
C PHE A 179 -0.33 -9.73 6.98
N ASN A 180 0.91 -9.36 6.61
CA ASN A 180 1.64 -10.04 5.54
C ASN A 180 1.71 -11.55 5.79
N LYS A 181 2.11 -11.96 7.01
CA LYS A 181 2.23 -13.37 7.38
C LYS A 181 0.86 -14.06 7.55
N LYS A 182 -0.10 -13.40 8.23
CA LYS A 182 -1.41 -14.00 8.54
C LYS A 182 -2.22 -14.29 7.27
N PHE A 183 -2.16 -13.39 6.29
CA PHE A 183 -3.00 -13.46 5.07
C PHE A 183 -2.23 -13.80 3.79
N GLY A 184 -0.92 -13.97 3.83
CA GLY A 184 -0.11 -14.22 2.64
C GLY A 184 -0.16 -13.05 1.63
N ILE A 185 -0.26 -11.81 2.11
CA ILE A 185 -0.39 -10.61 1.26
C ILE A 185 1.00 -10.02 1.00
N THR A 186 1.29 -9.68 -0.25
CA THR A 186 2.52 -8.96 -0.61
C THR A 186 2.43 -7.51 -0.13
N PHE A 187 3.49 -6.99 0.51
CA PHE A 187 3.61 -5.59 0.86
C PHE A 187 4.77 -4.93 0.11
N VAL A 188 4.50 -3.78 -0.51
CA VAL A 188 5.51 -2.90 -1.10
C VAL A 188 5.40 -1.56 -0.40
N ILE A 189 6.45 -1.19 0.31
CA ILE A 189 6.46 -0.04 1.21
C ILE A 189 7.49 0.96 0.70
N VAL A 190 7.04 2.15 0.31
CA VAL A 190 7.93 3.27 0.04
C VAL A 190 8.25 3.96 1.37
N THR A 191 9.52 4.14 1.67
CA THR A 191 9.98 4.87 2.84
C THR A 191 11.33 5.52 2.58
N HIS A 192 11.62 6.59 3.30
CA HIS A 192 12.94 7.20 3.37
C HIS A 192 13.71 6.82 4.65
N ASP A 193 13.08 6.06 5.56
CA ASP A 193 13.70 5.58 6.80
C ASP A 193 14.40 4.25 6.56
N GLU A 194 15.74 4.26 6.63
CA GLU A 194 16.58 3.09 6.42
C GLU A 194 16.38 2.01 7.50
N ASN A 195 16.13 2.42 8.76
CA ASN A 195 15.88 1.47 9.85
C ASN A 195 14.62 0.65 9.56
N ILE A 196 13.62 1.31 9.03
CA ILE A 196 12.36 0.68 8.63
C ILE A 196 12.59 -0.25 7.43
N ALA A 197 13.38 0.18 6.45
CA ALA A 197 13.70 -0.67 5.31
C ALA A 197 14.37 -1.99 5.73
N GLN A 198 15.24 -1.96 6.74
CA GLN A 198 15.88 -3.15 7.30
C GLN A 198 14.91 -4.12 8.01
N MET A 199 13.71 -3.67 8.37
CA MET A 199 12.66 -4.55 8.89
C MET A 199 11.94 -5.36 7.80
N THR A 200 12.24 -5.11 6.52
CA THR A 200 11.68 -5.82 5.37
C THR A 200 12.54 -7.02 4.97
N ASP A 201 12.07 -7.84 4.02
CA ASP A 201 12.83 -8.99 3.52
C ASP A 201 13.71 -8.62 2.32
N ARG A 202 13.39 -7.51 1.63
CA ARG A 202 14.07 -7.03 0.43
C ARG A 202 14.01 -5.51 0.37
N ILE A 203 15.12 -4.92 -0.04
CA ILE A 203 15.25 -3.48 -0.25
C ILE A 203 15.58 -3.22 -1.72
N ILE A 204 14.79 -2.34 -2.34
CA ILE A 204 15.00 -1.83 -3.70
C ILE A 204 15.28 -0.34 -3.60
N GLU A 205 16.48 0.09 -3.95
CA GLU A 205 16.82 1.51 -3.97
C GLU A 205 16.60 2.09 -5.36
N ILE A 206 15.91 3.25 -5.40
CA ILE A 206 15.73 4.04 -6.62
C ILE A 206 16.56 5.31 -6.53
N LYS A 207 17.39 5.53 -7.53
CA LYS A 207 18.19 6.74 -7.70
C LYS A 207 18.04 7.26 -9.14
N ASP A 208 17.70 8.54 -9.30
CA ASP A 208 17.55 9.21 -10.61
C ASP A 208 16.65 8.44 -11.60
N GLY A 209 15.60 7.83 -11.09
CA GLY A 209 14.63 7.06 -11.88
C GLY A 209 15.10 5.67 -12.31
N LYS A 210 16.19 5.15 -11.77
CA LYS A 210 16.73 3.81 -12.02
C LYS A 210 16.81 2.98 -10.74
N ILE A 211 16.80 1.67 -10.87
CA ILE A 211 17.16 0.78 -9.75
C ILE A 211 18.68 0.89 -9.57
N ASN A 212 19.09 1.35 -8.38
CA ASN A 212 20.49 1.45 -7.98
C ASN A 212 20.94 0.22 -7.20
N MET A 213 20.06 -0.31 -6.35
CA MET A 213 20.32 -1.50 -5.53
C MET A 213 19.05 -2.33 -5.43
N ASP A 214 19.22 -3.66 -5.39
CA ASP A 214 18.13 -4.62 -5.19
C ASP A 214 18.69 -5.81 -4.41
N VAL A 215 18.45 -5.86 -3.12
CA VAL A 215 19.07 -6.81 -2.21
C VAL A 215 18.06 -7.46 -1.27
N ASN A 216 18.25 -8.73 -0.96
CA ASN A 216 17.55 -9.39 0.12
C ASN A 216 18.22 -9.02 1.45
N VAL A 217 17.41 -8.65 2.43
CA VAL A 217 17.87 -8.40 3.80
C VAL A 217 18.10 -9.76 4.46
N ASN A 218 19.34 -10.18 4.57
CA ASN A 218 19.70 -11.36 5.34
C ASN A 218 19.43 -11.05 6.81
N LYS A 219 18.33 -11.57 7.33
CA LYS A 219 18.13 -11.61 8.79
C LYS A 219 19.10 -12.62 9.34
N TYR A 220 20.27 -12.18 9.75
CA TYR A 220 21.04 -12.95 10.70
C TYR A 220 20.17 -13.10 11.95
N VAL A 221 19.62 -14.29 12.12
CA VAL A 221 19.02 -14.72 13.37
C VAL A 221 20.19 -14.79 14.34
N ALA A 222 20.28 -13.83 15.23
CA ALA A 222 21.10 -13.92 16.42
C ALA A 222 20.31 -14.66 17.49
#